data_715057fd0df050dae81699242ec8a826
#
_entry.id   715057fd0df050dae81699242ec8a826
#
_cell.length_a   1.000
_cell.length_b   1.000
_cell.length_c   1.000
_cell.angle_alpha   90.00
_cell.angle_beta   90.00
_cell.angle_gamma   90.00
#
_symmetry.space_group_name_H-M   'P 1'
#
loop_
_entity.id
_entity.type
_entity.pdbx_description
1 polymer ?
#
loop_
_entity_poly.entity_id
_entity_poly.type
_entity_poly.pdbx_seq_one_letter_code
_entity_poly.pdbx_strand_id
1 'polypeptide(L)'
;LVTMSFGLWGGKNKSDGTTNTLATFPGTANELYNYVSNSHSKSSWYSIDGGIDYQRLFPVKERMLTFSYKINTRPQTSDSYSGYEYDMDNVAPDWQDFMKRMLDQHNDGSQSTTEHTLQADYTTPIRKMHTVETGVKYILRNNTAEDDRFQRAAGQQTDYEFDEDHSSHYKHLNDILAAYAGYSLKVKKLSGRLGVRYEHTIQNVKYLLGKGDNFKKDFDDVVPSASIGWKLTDMSNLRLGYNMRIYRPGIWYLNPYLNDSNPTNITQGNPNLDSEKSHAFNLSYSNFTQKFNVNLSLRYSFTNNSIEQISEMVPDTEIEGLKETTGKEVLYSTYQNIGKTKNASLSGYINWNATSNTRIYANIYGNYSYMEGANGLKNDGWNLFAYGGAQQTLPHDWRISLNVFGQTPWVMLQGKGSSYFDYGLSVNKSFFDKRLTLSAFASNFFKKYMDNTNTLEGVGFTQESWSKYSRQRFGISVSYRIGELKASVKKAARSISNDDVKGGGGGNSVQ
;
A
#
# COMPACT_ATOMS: atom_id res chain seq x y z
N LEU A 1 -28.11 18.21 10.49
CA LEU A 1 -27.78 16.78 10.54
C LEU A 1 -26.45 16.62 11.30
N VAL A 2 -26.45 15.73 12.27
CA VAL A 2 -25.21 15.30 12.93
C VAL A 2 -25.06 13.82 12.65
N THR A 3 -23.88 13.42 12.21
CA THR A 3 -23.49 12.02 12.01
C THR A 3 -22.30 11.71 12.88
N MET A 4 -22.39 10.64 13.65
CA MET A 4 -21.27 10.13 14.43
C MET A 4 -20.91 8.75 13.91
N SER A 5 -19.61 8.48 13.82
CA SER A 5 -19.08 7.17 13.44
C SER A 5 -18.04 6.74 14.46
N PHE A 6 -18.05 5.47 14.77
CA PHE A 6 -17.04 4.83 15.60
C PHE A 6 -16.73 3.46 15.00
N GLY A 7 -15.46 3.15 14.91
CA GLY A 7 -14.95 1.86 14.47
C GLY A 7 -13.83 1.39 15.38
N LEU A 8 -13.86 0.11 15.72
CA LEU A 8 -12.79 -0.57 16.45
C LEU A 8 -12.44 -1.84 15.69
N TRP A 9 -11.19 -1.97 15.31
CA TRP A 9 -10.65 -3.11 14.60
C TRP A 9 -9.38 -3.56 15.29
N GLY A 10 -9.08 -4.83 15.26
CA GLY A 10 -7.84 -5.32 15.82
C GLY A 10 -7.58 -6.75 15.41
N GLY A 11 -6.33 -7.14 15.49
CA GLY A 11 -5.89 -8.47 15.15
C GLY A 11 -4.53 -8.81 15.72
N LYS A 12 -4.30 -10.11 15.75
CA LYS A 12 -2.98 -10.69 16.02
C LYS A 12 -2.56 -11.51 14.82
N ASN A 13 -1.32 -11.39 14.44
CA ASN A 13 -0.75 -12.15 13.34
C ASN A 13 0.48 -12.90 13.83
N LYS A 14 0.65 -14.11 13.34
CA LYS A 14 1.83 -14.93 13.57
C LYS A 14 2.29 -15.44 12.21
N SER A 15 3.55 -15.25 11.90
CA SER A 15 4.15 -15.68 10.64
C SER A 15 5.48 -16.38 10.89
N ASP A 16 5.64 -17.51 10.26
CA ASP A 16 6.90 -18.23 10.16
C ASP A 16 7.32 -18.22 8.68
N GLY A 17 8.55 -17.88 8.39
CA GLY A 17 9.07 -17.80 7.03
C GLY A 17 10.48 -18.34 6.90
N THR A 18 10.79 -18.88 5.73
CA THR A 18 12.13 -19.27 5.35
C THR A 18 12.44 -18.64 4.00
N THR A 19 13.56 -17.94 3.92
CA THR A 19 14.05 -17.31 2.68
C THR A 19 15.43 -17.85 2.34
N ASN A 20 15.62 -18.28 1.10
CA ASN A 20 16.90 -18.72 0.58
C ASN A 20 17.49 -17.61 -0.29
N THR A 21 18.75 -17.26 -0.04
CA THR A 21 19.47 -16.22 -0.79
C THR A 21 20.71 -16.85 -1.41
N LEU A 22 20.86 -16.69 -2.73
CA LEU A 22 21.99 -17.15 -3.51
C LEU A 22 22.61 -15.95 -4.25
N ALA A 23 23.88 -15.70 -4.07
CA ALA A 23 24.66 -14.73 -4.83
C ALA A 23 25.65 -15.44 -5.74
N THR A 24 25.75 -14.98 -7.00
CA THR A 24 26.67 -15.53 -8.00
C THR A 24 27.48 -14.41 -8.65
N PHE A 25 28.63 -14.74 -9.21
CA PHE A 25 29.37 -13.80 -10.05
C PHE A 25 28.54 -13.45 -11.29
N PRO A 26 28.52 -12.18 -11.71
CA PRO A 26 27.78 -11.75 -12.88
C PRO A 26 28.12 -12.57 -14.13
N GLY A 27 27.07 -13.08 -14.80
CA GLY A 27 27.21 -13.86 -16.04
C GLY A 27 27.78 -15.26 -15.89
N THR A 28 27.91 -15.77 -14.67
CA THR A 28 28.39 -17.12 -14.38
C THR A 28 27.44 -17.88 -13.46
N ALA A 29 27.61 -19.19 -13.36
CA ALA A 29 26.94 -20.02 -12.34
C ALA A 29 27.77 -20.20 -11.06
N ASN A 30 28.92 -19.50 -10.94
CA ASN A 30 29.76 -19.62 -9.76
C ASN A 30 29.14 -18.89 -8.58
N GLU A 31 28.91 -19.60 -7.50
CA GLU A 31 28.35 -19.06 -6.26
C GLU A 31 29.38 -18.21 -5.51
N LEU A 32 28.96 -17.06 -5.03
CA LEU A 32 29.69 -16.24 -4.07
C LEU A 32 29.38 -16.68 -2.66
N TYR A 33 28.09 -16.75 -2.34
CA TYR A 33 27.57 -17.22 -1.07
C TYR A 33 26.09 -17.64 -1.19
N ASN A 34 25.69 -18.50 -0.28
CA ASN A 34 24.31 -18.95 -0.13
C ASN A 34 23.96 -19.02 1.36
N TYR A 35 22.80 -18.51 1.73
CA TYR A 35 22.31 -18.66 3.11
C TYR A 35 20.80 -18.81 3.15
N VAL A 36 20.31 -19.43 4.21
CA VAL A 36 18.90 -19.54 4.55
C VAL A 36 18.63 -18.61 5.74
N SER A 37 17.63 -17.75 5.59
CA SER A 37 17.09 -16.93 6.69
C SER A 37 15.79 -17.54 7.17
N ASN A 38 15.73 -17.92 8.44
CA ASN A 38 14.53 -18.38 9.12
C ASN A 38 13.98 -17.23 9.97
N SER A 39 12.71 -16.90 9.77
CA SER A 39 12.05 -15.81 10.49
C SER A 39 10.81 -16.28 11.22
N HIS A 40 10.62 -15.77 12.43
CA HIS A 40 9.43 -15.94 13.24
C HIS A 40 8.95 -14.56 13.69
N SER A 41 7.70 -14.23 13.42
CA SER A 41 7.15 -12.93 13.79
C SER A 41 5.78 -13.04 14.40
N LYS A 42 5.56 -12.29 15.48
CA LYS A 42 4.25 -12.07 16.10
C LYS A 42 3.97 -10.58 16.07
N SER A 43 2.80 -10.21 15.63
CA SER A 43 2.35 -8.82 15.70
C SER A 43 0.94 -8.73 16.24
N SER A 44 0.68 -7.66 16.97
CA SER A 44 -0.68 -7.30 17.37
C SER A 44 -0.93 -5.84 17.01
N TRP A 45 -2.13 -5.57 16.56
CA TRP A 45 -2.51 -4.22 16.17
C TRP A 45 -3.98 -3.96 16.50
N TYR A 46 -4.31 -2.73 16.76
CA TYR A 46 -5.69 -2.28 16.76
C TYR A 46 -5.81 -0.90 16.12
N SER A 47 -7.01 -0.59 15.64
CA SER A 47 -7.34 0.71 15.08
C SER A 47 -8.62 1.21 15.72
N ILE A 48 -8.60 2.44 16.16
CA ILE A 48 -9.78 3.16 16.63
C ILE A 48 -10.03 4.29 15.64
N ASP A 49 -11.20 4.28 15.03
CA ASP A 49 -11.68 5.33 14.15
C ASP A 49 -12.86 6.04 14.80
N GLY A 50 -12.78 7.35 14.93
CA GLY A 50 -13.86 8.19 15.44
C GLY A 50 -14.14 9.34 14.47
N GLY A 51 -15.40 9.70 14.27
CA GLY A 51 -15.76 10.81 13.42
C GLY A 51 -17.07 11.47 13.84
N ILE A 52 -17.11 12.80 13.68
CA ILE A 52 -18.30 13.62 13.88
C ILE A 52 -18.42 14.56 12.68
N ASP A 53 -19.57 14.48 11.98
CA ASP A 53 -19.92 15.40 10.90
C ASP A 53 -21.14 16.20 11.32
N TYR A 54 -21.02 17.52 11.30
CA TYR A 54 -22.15 18.45 11.42
C TYR A 54 -22.43 19.05 10.07
N GLN A 55 -23.65 18.83 9.53
CA GLN A 55 -24.08 19.37 8.26
C GLN A 55 -25.28 20.28 8.45
N ARG A 56 -25.13 21.54 8.08
CA ARG A 56 -26.19 22.52 8.02
C ARG A 56 -26.69 22.65 6.58
N LEU A 57 -27.95 22.34 6.35
CA LEU A 57 -28.64 22.57 5.10
C LEU A 57 -29.32 23.95 5.15
N PHE A 58 -29.30 24.65 4.05
CA PHE A 58 -29.95 25.96 3.90
C PHE A 58 -31.24 25.83 3.07
N PRO A 59 -32.14 26.82 3.08
CA PRO A 59 -33.38 26.79 2.28
C PRO A 59 -33.13 26.66 0.77
N VAL A 60 -31.97 27.16 0.29
CA VAL A 60 -31.55 26.96 -1.11
C VAL A 60 -31.08 25.53 -1.29
N LYS A 61 -31.74 24.78 -2.19
CA LYS A 61 -31.42 23.39 -2.51
C LYS A 61 -29.94 23.25 -2.84
N GLU A 62 -29.27 22.23 -2.30
CA GLU A 62 -27.83 21.93 -2.47
C GLU A 62 -26.87 22.92 -1.80
N ARG A 63 -27.36 24.00 -1.15
CA ARG A 63 -26.52 24.84 -0.32
C ARG A 63 -26.32 24.18 1.04
N MET A 64 -25.06 23.95 1.39
CA MET A 64 -24.72 23.30 2.64
C MET A 64 -23.36 23.74 3.19
N LEU A 65 -23.26 23.71 4.51
CA LEU A 65 -22.03 23.88 5.26
C LEU A 65 -21.81 22.59 6.05
N THR A 66 -20.61 22.02 5.95
CA THR A 66 -20.24 20.80 6.67
C THR A 66 -18.98 21.07 7.49
N PHE A 67 -19.04 20.73 8.77
CA PHE A 67 -17.87 20.65 9.63
C PHE A 67 -17.65 19.19 9.97
N SER A 68 -16.45 18.71 9.77
CA SER A 68 -16.08 17.33 10.00
C SER A 68 -14.83 17.26 10.88
N TYR A 69 -14.87 16.37 11.86
CA TYR A 69 -13.70 15.98 12.63
C TYR A 69 -13.56 14.48 12.57
N LYS A 70 -12.35 14.01 12.32
CA LYS A 70 -12.02 12.58 12.35
C LYS A 70 -10.75 12.36 13.14
N ILE A 71 -10.75 11.34 13.97
CA ILE A 71 -9.58 10.78 14.63
C ILE A 71 -9.39 9.34 14.18
N ASN A 72 -8.16 8.98 13.90
CA ASN A 72 -7.75 7.60 13.65
C ASN A 72 -6.48 7.32 14.44
N THR A 73 -6.43 6.24 15.20
CA THR A 73 -5.21 5.79 15.87
C THR A 73 -4.98 4.32 15.60
N ARG A 74 -3.72 3.96 15.31
CA ARG A 74 -3.30 2.61 14.90
C ARG A 74 -2.01 2.20 15.59
N PRO A 75 -2.05 1.84 16.87
CA PRO A 75 -0.91 1.23 17.51
C PRO A 75 -0.73 -0.22 17.07
N GLN A 76 0.52 -0.60 16.92
CA GLN A 76 0.97 -1.94 16.55
C GLN A 76 2.20 -2.30 17.36
N THR A 77 2.27 -3.53 17.81
CA THR A 77 3.48 -4.13 18.39
C THR A 77 3.94 -5.30 17.55
N SER A 78 5.23 -5.50 17.47
CA SER A 78 5.84 -6.63 16.75
C SER A 78 6.97 -7.21 17.57
N ASP A 79 7.04 -8.53 17.61
CA ASP A 79 8.11 -9.33 18.20
C ASP A 79 8.58 -10.29 17.12
N SER A 80 9.83 -10.16 16.67
CA SER A 80 10.34 -10.94 15.56
C SER A 80 11.76 -11.45 15.78
N TYR A 81 11.98 -12.67 15.34
CA TYR A 81 13.27 -13.35 15.38
C TYR A 81 13.67 -13.69 13.95
N SER A 82 14.94 -13.48 13.62
CA SER A 82 15.56 -13.88 12.36
C SER A 82 16.87 -14.60 12.67
N GLY A 83 17.01 -15.82 12.13
CA GLY A 83 18.24 -16.61 12.24
C GLY A 83 18.78 -16.94 10.86
N TYR A 84 20.11 -17.06 10.75
CA TYR A 84 20.79 -17.34 9.49
C TYR A 84 21.53 -18.68 9.57
N GLU A 85 21.35 -19.50 8.54
CA GLU A 85 22.04 -20.77 8.34
C GLU A 85 22.80 -20.72 7.02
N TYR A 86 24.09 -21.04 7.05
CA TYR A 86 24.93 -21.09 5.87
C TYR A 86 26.00 -22.16 6.00
N ASP A 87 26.40 -22.72 4.87
CA ASP A 87 27.48 -23.69 4.79
C ASP A 87 28.74 -22.99 4.26
N MET A 88 29.77 -22.89 5.10
CA MET A 88 31.03 -22.23 4.75
C MET A 88 31.77 -22.89 3.62
N ASP A 89 31.55 -24.18 3.37
CA ASP A 89 32.17 -24.91 2.25
C ASP A 89 31.62 -24.43 0.89
N ASN A 90 30.41 -23.85 0.89
CA ASN A 90 29.74 -23.27 -0.27
C ASN A 90 29.92 -21.74 -0.39
N VAL A 91 30.75 -21.15 0.47
CA VAL A 91 31.06 -19.71 0.44
C VAL A 91 32.42 -19.49 -0.22
N ALA A 92 32.49 -18.62 -1.22
CA ALA A 92 33.76 -18.25 -1.82
C ALA A 92 34.76 -17.75 -0.76
N PRO A 93 36.04 -18.14 -0.80
CA PRO A 93 36.99 -17.85 0.27
C PRO A 93 37.04 -16.38 0.69
N ASP A 94 36.93 -15.48 -0.28
CA ASP A 94 36.93 -14.04 -0.05
C ASP A 94 35.70 -13.51 0.67
N TRP A 95 34.61 -14.31 0.75
CA TRP A 95 33.35 -13.94 1.39
C TRP A 95 33.14 -14.61 2.74
N GLN A 96 33.98 -15.53 3.14
CA GLN A 96 33.83 -16.27 4.40
C GLN A 96 33.83 -15.34 5.62
N ASP A 97 34.68 -14.30 5.63
CA ASP A 97 34.71 -13.35 6.75
C ASP A 97 33.44 -12.50 6.84
N PHE A 98 32.81 -12.19 5.72
CA PHE A 98 31.48 -11.56 5.71
C PHE A 98 30.42 -12.48 6.30
N MET A 99 30.41 -13.74 5.90
CA MET A 99 29.38 -14.68 6.37
C MET A 99 29.49 -14.95 7.88
N LYS A 100 30.71 -14.92 8.44
CA LYS A 100 30.92 -15.00 9.90
C LYS A 100 30.35 -13.83 10.68
N ARG A 101 30.06 -12.69 10.03
CA ARG A 101 29.45 -11.50 10.64
C ARG A 101 27.93 -11.51 10.60
N MET A 102 27.32 -12.53 10.00
CA MET A 102 25.85 -12.68 10.04
C MET A 102 25.41 -12.86 11.49
N LEU A 103 24.37 -12.13 11.87
CA LEU A 103 23.87 -12.08 13.24
C LEU A 103 22.43 -12.59 13.28
N ASP A 104 22.15 -13.51 14.18
CA ASP A 104 20.76 -13.79 14.56
C ASP A 104 20.20 -12.57 15.29
N GLN A 105 18.96 -12.22 14.99
CA GLN A 105 18.33 -10.99 15.49
C GLN A 105 17.04 -11.29 16.21
N HIS A 106 16.78 -10.55 17.26
CA HIS A 106 15.50 -10.41 17.91
C HIS A 106 15.13 -8.92 17.91
N ASN A 107 14.00 -8.57 17.32
CA ASN A 107 13.52 -7.20 17.27
C ASN A 107 12.18 -7.11 18.03
N ASP A 108 12.11 -6.20 18.99
CA ASP A 108 10.89 -5.82 19.71
C ASP A 108 10.49 -4.41 19.27
N GLY A 109 9.35 -4.31 18.58
CA GLY A 109 8.91 -3.09 17.94
C GLY A 109 7.56 -2.62 18.45
N SER A 110 7.43 -1.30 18.63
CA SER A 110 6.20 -0.61 18.95
C SER A 110 6.01 0.59 18.02
N GLN A 111 4.91 0.63 17.28
CA GLN A 111 4.60 1.71 16.36
C GLN A 111 3.20 2.25 16.62
N SER A 112 3.01 3.55 16.49
CA SER A 112 1.69 4.16 16.57
C SER A 112 1.57 5.33 15.60
N THR A 113 0.46 5.37 14.87
CA THR A 113 0.05 6.52 14.09
C THR A 113 -1.25 7.06 14.66
N THR A 114 -1.25 8.32 15.06
CA THR A 114 -2.48 9.05 15.46
C THR A 114 -2.67 10.21 14.50
N GLU A 115 -3.83 10.24 13.86
CA GLU A 115 -4.19 11.28 12.88
C GLU A 115 -5.47 11.97 13.30
N HIS A 116 -5.41 13.30 13.41
CA HIS A 116 -6.55 14.18 13.60
C HIS A 116 -6.80 14.94 12.31
N THR A 117 -8.02 14.95 11.83
CA THR A 117 -8.42 15.72 10.64
C THR A 117 -9.59 16.61 10.98
N LEU A 118 -9.44 17.90 10.74
CA LEU A 118 -10.49 18.90 10.78
C LEU A 118 -10.76 19.38 9.36
N GLN A 119 -12.02 19.47 8.96
CA GLN A 119 -12.42 19.91 7.63
C GLN A 119 -13.68 20.76 7.72
N ALA A 120 -13.70 21.86 6.97
CA ALA A 120 -14.87 22.70 6.80
C ALA A 120 -15.12 22.88 5.30
N ASP A 121 -16.33 22.53 4.84
CA ASP A 121 -16.75 22.60 3.45
C ASP A 121 -17.98 23.49 3.31
N TYR A 122 -17.96 24.37 2.34
CA TYR A 122 -19.12 25.14 1.94
C TYR A 122 -19.43 24.89 0.47
N THR A 123 -20.66 24.47 0.19
CA THR A 123 -21.18 24.25 -1.16
C THR A 123 -22.36 25.17 -1.39
N THR A 124 -22.35 25.90 -2.50
CA THR A 124 -23.47 26.78 -2.87
C THR A 124 -23.75 26.76 -4.38
N PRO A 125 -24.99 26.50 -4.78
CA PRO A 125 -25.40 26.77 -6.14
C PRO A 125 -25.50 28.29 -6.35
N ILE A 126 -24.91 28.80 -7.41
CA ILE A 126 -25.04 30.22 -7.84
C ILE A 126 -26.29 30.39 -8.68
N ARG A 127 -26.58 29.39 -9.54
CA ARG A 127 -27.78 29.27 -10.37
C ARG A 127 -28.12 27.80 -10.55
N LYS A 128 -29.19 27.45 -11.26
CA LYS A 128 -29.63 26.06 -11.48
C LYS A 128 -28.54 25.13 -12.06
N MET A 129 -27.55 25.67 -12.75
CA MET A 129 -26.51 24.89 -13.46
C MET A 129 -25.12 25.04 -12.85
N HIS A 130 -24.90 25.98 -11.97
CA HIS A 130 -23.59 26.34 -11.45
C HIS A 130 -23.50 26.08 -9.97
N THR A 131 -22.46 25.39 -9.53
CA THR A 131 -22.17 25.13 -8.12
C THR A 131 -20.72 25.48 -7.80
N VAL A 132 -20.52 26.23 -6.74
CA VAL A 132 -19.20 26.53 -6.18
C VAL A 132 -19.04 25.76 -4.89
N GLU A 133 -17.86 25.20 -4.70
CA GLU A 133 -17.44 24.49 -3.52
C GLU A 133 -16.13 25.12 -3.01
N THR A 134 -16.05 25.39 -1.73
CA THR A 134 -14.82 25.85 -1.08
C THR A 134 -14.64 25.11 0.23
N GLY A 135 -13.42 25.00 0.69
CA GLY A 135 -13.17 24.38 1.98
C GLY A 135 -11.74 24.54 2.44
N VAL A 136 -11.57 24.24 3.71
CA VAL A 136 -10.27 24.16 4.38
C VAL A 136 -10.17 22.83 5.09
N LYS A 137 -8.96 22.30 5.14
CA LYS A 137 -8.67 21.02 5.80
C LYS A 137 -7.35 21.13 6.55
N TYR A 138 -7.35 20.65 7.78
CA TYR A 138 -6.16 20.53 8.59
C TYR A 138 -5.97 19.08 9.02
N ILE A 139 -4.77 18.55 8.83
CA ILE A 139 -4.39 17.20 9.22
C ILE A 139 -3.17 17.31 10.14
N LEU A 140 -3.31 16.79 11.35
CA LEU A 140 -2.21 16.58 12.29
C LEU A 140 -1.97 15.08 12.38
N ARG A 141 -0.82 14.62 11.93
CA ARG A 141 -0.42 13.20 11.95
C ARG A 141 0.81 13.04 12.80
N ASN A 142 0.69 12.29 13.88
CA ASN A 142 1.79 11.95 14.78
C ASN A 142 2.10 10.46 14.65
N ASN A 143 3.32 10.14 14.20
CA ASN A 143 3.84 8.80 14.15
C ASN A 143 4.93 8.65 15.21
N THR A 144 4.89 7.55 15.94
CA THR A 144 5.95 7.14 16.86
C THR A 144 6.37 5.73 16.51
N ALA A 145 7.65 5.45 16.54
CA ALA A 145 8.17 4.09 16.44
C ALA A 145 9.32 3.92 17.41
N GLU A 146 9.33 2.78 18.06
CA GLU A 146 10.35 2.31 18.97
C GLU A 146 10.66 0.88 18.53
N ASP A 147 11.88 0.65 18.01
CA ASP A 147 12.37 -0.64 17.56
C ASP A 147 13.66 -0.95 18.31
N ASP A 148 13.59 -1.89 19.25
CA ASP A 148 14.73 -2.39 20.01
C ASP A 148 15.26 -3.65 19.34
N ARG A 149 16.55 -3.63 18.98
CA ARG A 149 17.25 -4.75 18.41
C ARG A 149 18.14 -5.42 19.42
N PHE A 150 18.08 -6.73 19.42
CA PHE A 150 18.98 -7.61 20.14
C PHE A 150 19.62 -8.55 19.14
N GLN A 151 20.88 -8.89 19.32
CA GLN A 151 21.64 -9.71 18.37
C GLN A 151 22.57 -10.69 19.05
N ARG A 152 22.93 -11.74 18.30
CA ARG A 152 23.98 -12.70 18.66
C ARG A 152 24.60 -13.26 17.39
N ALA A 153 25.79 -13.85 17.49
CA ALA A 153 26.42 -14.49 16.34
C ALA A 153 25.54 -15.62 15.79
N ALA A 154 25.42 -15.72 14.47
CA ALA A 154 24.54 -16.69 13.80
C ALA A 154 24.86 -18.11 14.20
N GLY A 155 23.81 -18.90 14.51
CA GLY A 155 23.91 -20.29 14.92
C GLY A 155 24.42 -20.53 16.34
N GLN A 156 24.75 -19.51 17.11
CA GLN A 156 25.17 -19.66 18.51
C GLN A 156 23.98 -19.75 19.46
N GLN A 157 24.18 -20.46 20.59
CA GLN A 157 23.16 -20.63 21.65
C GLN A 157 23.39 -19.66 22.83
N THR A 158 24.04 -18.52 22.58
CA THR A 158 24.23 -17.46 23.58
C THR A 158 22.96 -16.63 23.73
N ASP A 159 22.85 -15.87 24.83
CA ASP A 159 21.80 -14.86 24.99
C ASP A 159 21.93 -13.77 23.94
N TYR A 160 20.78 -13.17 23.58
CA TYR A 160 20.77 -11.99 22.72
C TYR A 160 21.26 -10.75 23.49
N GLU A 161 22.15 -9.99 22.91
CA GLU A 161 22.66 -8.73 23.45
C GLU A 161 21.94 -7.55 22.80
N PHE A 162 21.62 -6.53 23.61
CA PHE A 162 21.00 -5.30 23.09
C PHE A 162 21.98 -4.56 22.17
N ASP A 163 21.48 -4.18 21.00
CA ASP A 163 22.22 -3.45 19.99
C ASP A 163 21.67 -2.01 19.89
N GLU A 164 22.27 -1.11 20.67
CA GLU A 164 21.89 0.31 20.69
C GLU A 164 22.10 0.98 19.32
N ASP A 165 23.14 0.59 18.59
CA ASP A 165 23.49 1.18 17.29
C ASP A 165 22.46 0.86 16.20
N HIS A 166 21.79 -0.29 16.30
CA HIS A 166 20.77 -0.74 15.38
C HIS A 166 19.35 -0.71 15.98
N SER A 167 19.19 -0.08 17.15
CA SER A 167 17.90 0.27 17.72
C SER A 167 17.49 1.67 17.27
N SER A 168 16.20 1.93 17.15
CA SER A 168 15.72 3.23 16.65
C SER A 168 14.43 3.64 17.36
N HIS A 169 14.46 4.79 18.03
CA HIS A 169 13.27 5.43 18.57
C HIS A 169 13.08 6.80 17.93
N TYR A 170 11.96 7.03 17.29
CA TYR A 170 11.71 8.33 16.66
C TYR A 170 10.25 8.77 16.74
N LYS A 171 10.06 10.09 16.57
CA LYS A 171 8.77 10.75 16.44
C LYS A 171 8.74 11.53 15.15
N HIS A 172 7.67 11.34 14.38
CA HIS A 172 7.45 12.04 13.11
C HIS A 172 6.11 12.76 13.15
N LEU A 173 6.14 14.08 13.10
CA LEU A 173 4.98 14.95 13.07
C LEU A 173 4.79 15.49 11.66
N ASN A 174 3.58 15.35 11.12
CA ASN A 174 3.13 15.99 9.89
C ASN A 174 1.97 16.93 10.19
N ASP A 175 2.17 18.21 9.91
CA ASP A 175 1.13 19.26 9.91
C ASP A 175 0.80 19.61 8.46
N ILE A 176 -0.46 19.44 8.03
CA ILE A 176 -0.89 19.74 6.66
C ILE A 176 -2.07 20.69 6.73
N LEU A 177 -1.88 21.90 6.23
CA LEU A 177 -2.94 22.87 6.05
C LEU A 177 -3.29 22.96 4.56
N ALA A 178 -4.56 22.79 4.22
CA ALA A 178 -5.03 22.87 2.86
C ALA A 178 -6.24 23.78 2.70
N ALA A 179 -6.27 24.54 1.61
CA ALA A 179 -7.42 25.31 1.16
C ALA A 179 -7.76 24.94 -0.27
N TYR A 180 -9.03 24.83 -0.61
CA TYR A 180 -9.45 24.43 -1.95
C TYR A 180 -10.71 25.14 -2.42
N ALA A 181 -10.81 25.28 -3.73
CA ALA A 181 -11.97 25.79 -4.42
C ALA A 181 -12.31 24.89 -5.63
N GLY A 182 -13.59 24.74 -5.88
CA GLY A 182 -14.12 23.96 -6.99
C GLY A 182 -15.30 24.66 -7.64
N TYR A 183 -15.41 24.52 -8.95
CA TYR A 183 -16.54 24.98 -9.73
C TYR A 183 -17.11 23.83 -10.55
N SER A 184 -18.40 23.65 -10.48
CA SER A 184 -19.14 22.61 -11.23
C SER A 184 -20.22 23.26 -12.10
N LEU A 185 -20.29 22.77 -13.34
CA LEU A 185 -21.31 23.15 -14.32
C LEU A 185 -22.08 21.90 -14.75
N LYS A 186 -23.41 21.98 -14.77
CA LYS A 186 -24.28 20.90 -15.24
C LYS A 186 -25.29 21.44 -16.24
N VAL A 187 -25.14 21.02 -17.50
CA VAL A 187 -26.01 21.44 -18.62
C VAL A 187 -26.58 20.21 -19.30
N LYS A 188 -27.89 19.98 -19.13
CA LYS A 188 -28.59 18.80 -19.71
C LYS A 188 -27.85 17.49 -19.35
N LYS A 189 -27.25 16.82 -20.33
CA LYS A 189 -26.52 15.56 -20.21
C LYS A 189 -25.02 15.74 -19.95
N LEU A 190 -24.52 16.97 -19.99
CA LEU A 190 -23.13 17.29 -19.78
C LEU A 190 -22.91 17.85 -18.37
N SER A 191 -21.79 17.45 -17.75
CA SER A 191 -21.30 17.99 -16.49
C SER A 191 -19.81 18.27 -16.58
N GLY A 192 -19.39 19.39 -16.03
CA GLY A 192 -17.97 19.79 -15.94
C GLY A 192 -17.62 20.14 -14.50
N ARG A 193 -16.39 19.87 -14.10
CA ARG A 193 -15.84 20.29 -12.81
C ARG A 193 -14.40 20.72 -12.98
N LEU A 194 -14.06 21.85 -12.37
CA LEU A 194 -12.70 22.35 -12.19
C LEU A 194 -12.44 22.51 -10.70
N GLY A 195 -11.26 22.18 -10.25
CA GLY A 195 -10.85 22.33 -8.85
C GLY A 195 -9.39 22.67 -8.73
N VAL A 196 -9.05 23.41 -7.69
CA VAL A 196 -7.68 23.70 -7.28
C VAL A 196 -7.61 23.56 -5.76
N ARG A 197 -6.51 22.98 -5.28
CA ARG A 197 -6.19 22.85 -3.88
C ARG A 197 -4.75 23.30 -3.66
N TYR A 198 -4.55 24.12 -2.66
CA TYR A 198 -3.23 24.49 -2.13
C TYR A 198 -3.00 23.75 -0.83
N GLU A 199 -1.82 23.21 -0.64
CA GLU A 199 -1.39 22.52 0.58
C GLU A 199 -0.05 23.07 1.06
N HIS A 200 0.02 23.38 2.34
CA HIS A 200 1.26 23.65 3.05
C HIS A 200 1.48 22.51 4.06
N THR A 201 2.63 21.85 3.97
CA THR A 201 2.98 20.71 4.80
C THR A 201 4.26 20.99 5.54
N ILE A 202 4.24 20.75 6.86
CA ILE A 202 5.41 20.81 7.73
C ILE A 202 5.67 19.40 8.24
N GLN A 203 6.88 18.89 7.98
CA GLN A 203 7.37 17.64 8.56
C GLN A 203 8.43 17.94 9.61
N ASN A 204 8.32 17.29 10.76
CA ASN A 204 9.29 17.40 11.84
C ASN A 204 9.60 15.99 12.37
N VAL A 205 10.85 15.56 12.26
CA VAL A 205 11.33 14.27 12.74
C VAL A 205 12.33 14.49 13.87
N LYS A 206 12.14 13.74 14.95
CA LYS A 206 13.04 13.72 16.10
C LYS A 206 13.43 12.28 16.39
N TYR A 207 14.73 12.04 16.45
CA TYR A 207 15.32 10.79 16.91
C TYR A 207 15.58 10.89 18.41
N LEU A 208 15.11 9.89 19.15
CA LEU A 208 15.30 9.76 20.59
C LEU A 208 16.37 8.72 20.92
N LEU A 209 16.54 7.74 20.06
CA LEU A 209 17.56 6.70 20.10
C LEU A 209 17.93 6.32 18.65
N GLY A 210 19.19 5.91 18.45
CA GLY A 210 19.68 5.43 17.16
C GLY A 210 20.33 6.51 16.30
N LYS A 211 20.85 6.09 15.15
CA LYS A 211 21.60 6.94 14.21
C LYS A 211 20.63 7.64 13.27
N GLY A 212 20.33 8.87 13.51
CA GLY A 212 19.52 9.70 12.63
C GLY A 212 19.51 11.14 13.11
N ASP A 213 19.56 12.07 12.19
CA ASP A 213 19.53 13.49 12.50
C ASP A 213 18.09 14.01 12.58
N ASN A 214 17.84 14.87 13.59
CA ASN A 214 16.60 15.60 13.65
C ASN A 214 16.49 16.52 12.44
N PHE A 215 15.35 16.51 11.76
CA PHE A 215 15.14 17.39 10.63
C PHE A 215 13.74 17.97 10.60
N LYS A 216 13.61 19.13 9.95
CA LYS A 216 12.34 19.77 9.64
C LYS A 216 12.34 20.15 8.16
N LYS A 217 11.24 19.85 7.46
CA LYS A 217 11.06 20.16 6.03
C LYS A 217 9.66 20.69 5.78
N ASP A 218 9.57 21.73 4.95
CA ASP A 218 8.31 22.37 4.55
C ASP A 218 8.08 22.15 3.04
N PHE A 219 6.82 21.97 2.65
CA PHE A 219 6.42 21.79 1.25
C PHE A 219 5.20 22.66 0.95
N ASP A 220 5.23 23.29 -0.23
CA ASP A 220 4.11 24.04 -0.78
C ASP A 220 3.67 23.43 -2.10
N ASP A 221 2.40 23.07 -2.20
CA ASP A 221 1.90 22.34 -3.36
C ASP A 221 0.56 22.90 -3.86
N VAL A 222 0.43 22.99 -5.18
CA VAL A 222 -0.81 23.34 -5.86
C VAL A 222 -1.29 22.14 -6.66
N VAL A 223 -2.52 21.69 -6.38
CA VAL A 223 -3.10 20.44 -6.90
C VAL A 223 -4.33 20.75 -7.74
N PRO A 224 -4.21 20.85 -9.07
CA PRO A 224 -5.34 21.05 -9.97
C PRO A 224 -6.08 19.76 -10.28
N SER A 225 -7.38 19.90 -10.57
CA SER A 225 -8.22 18.82 -11.08
C SER A 225 -9.25 19.32 -12.07
N ALA A 226 -9.61 18.51 -13.06
CA ALA A 226 -10.66 18.82 -14.02
C ALA A 226 -11.41 17.53 -14.42
N SER A 227 -12.70 17.63 -14.69
CA SER A 227 -13.41 16.52 -15.28
C SER A 227 -14.62 16.96 -16.10
N ILE A 228 -14.92 16.18 -17.14
CA ILE A 228 -16.11 16.32 -17.98
C ILE A 228 -16.82 14.97 -17.98
N GLY A 229 -18.12 14.98 -17.72
CA GLY A 229 -18.97 13.82 -17.76
C GLY A 229 -20.10 13.99 -18.78
N TRP A 230 -20.41 12.93 -19.49
CA TRP A 230 -21.52 12.89 -20.47
C TRP A 230 -22.42 11.71 -20.16
N LYS A 231 -23.67 12.00 -19.79
CA LYS A 231 -24.73 11.03 -19.59
C LYS A 231 -25.25 10.59 -20.97
N LEU A 232 -24.79 9.44 -21.47
CA LEU A 232 -25.15 8.91 -22.78
C LEU A 232 -26.61 8.47 -22.79
N THR A 233 -26.97 7.65 -21.80
CA THR A 233 -28.34 7.19 -21.52
C THR A 233 -28.66 7.36 -20.04
N ASP A 234 -29.86 6.94 -19.58
CA ASP A 234 -30.17 6.95 -18.15
C ASP A 234 -29.33 5.94 -17.35
N MET A 235 -28.77 4.94 -18.01
CA MET A 235 -27.99 3.86 -17.40
C MET A 235 -26.50 3.91 -17.74
N SER A 236 -26.09 4.78 -18.66
CA SER A 236 -24.71 4.83 -19.11
C SER A 236 -24.12 6.23 -19.06
N ASN A 237 -22.87 6.30 -18.63
CA ASN A 237 -22.11 7.54 -18.46
C ASN A 237 -20.68 7.38 -18.98
N LEU A 238 -20.18 8.41 -19.64
CA LEU A 238 -18.80 8.55 -20.05
C LEU A 238 -18.19 9.73 -19.30
N ARG A 239 -16.98 9.57 -18.75
CA ARG A 239 -16.30 10.61 -18.00
C ARG A 239 -14.83 10.66 -18.38
N LEU A 240 -14.34 11.86 -18.69
CA LEU A 240 -12.93 12.18 -18.81
C LEU A 240 -12.53 13.02 -17.61
N GLY A 241 -11.44 12.66 -16.95
CA GLY A 241 -10.91 13.37 -15.79
C GLY A 241 -9.41 13.56 -15.89
N TYR A 242 -8.95 14.65 -15.35
CA TYR A 242 -7.54 14.92 -15.04
C TYR A 242 -7.44 15.24 -13.57
N ASN A 243 -6.44 14.68 -12.91
CA ASN A 243 -6.08 15.05 -11.55
C ASN A 243 -4.57 14.95 -11.35
N MET A 244 -4.04 15.90 -10.61
CA MET A 244 -2.73 15.81 -10.03
C MET A 244 -2.86 15.23 -8.63
N ARG A 245 -1.90 14.42 -8.19
CA ARG A 245 -1.77 13.91 -6.81
C ARG A 245 -0.36 14.13 -6.31
N ILE A 246 -0.27 14.41 -5.02
CA ILE A 246 0.99 14.49 -4.31
C ILE A 246 1.10 13.23 -3.46
N TYR A 247 2.26 12.58 -3.52
CA TYR A 247 2.63 11.50 -2.61
C TYR A 247 3.86 11.92 -1.84
N ARG A 248 3.70 12.08 -0.54
CA ARG A 248 4.78 12.45 0.36
C ARG A 248 5.57 11.21 0.76
N PRO A 249 6.90 11.30 0.81
CA PRO A 249 7.68 10.18 1.34
C PRO A 249 7.25 9.92 2.78
N GLY A 250 6.87 8.68 3.06
CA GLY A 250 6.65 8.21 4.42
C GLY A 250 7.97 8.08 5.18
N ILE A 251 7.89 7.92 6.50
CA ILE A 251 9.09 7.83 7.34
C ILE A 251 10.04 6.69 6.92
N TRP A 252 9.49 5.59 6.40
CA TRP A 252 10.29 4.47 5.90
C TRP A 252 11.28 4.89 4.80
N TYR A 253 10.90 5.82 3.93
CA TYR A 253 11.78 6.34 2.89
C TYR A 253 12.79 7.37 3.42
N LEU A 254 12.40 8.11 4.46
CA LEU A 254 13.16 9.24 4.99
C LEU A 254 14.13 8.83 6.10
N ASN A 255 13.95 7.68 6.73
CA ASN A 255 14.75 7.26 7.88
C ASN A 255 16.22 7.03 7.45
N PRO A 256 17.18 7.89 7.84
CA PRO A 256 18.58 7.74 7.45
C PRO A 256 19.30 6.63 8.21
N TYR A 257 18.59 5.87 9.03
CA TYR A 257 19.14 4.73 9.74
C TYR A 257 19.78 3.74 8.78
N LEU A 258 21.07 3.42 9.02
CA LEU A 258 21.82 2.44 8.26
C LEU A 258 21.54 1.04 8.78
N ASN A 259 20.88 0.21 7.99
CA ASN A 259 20.67 -1.18 8.32
C ASN A 259 21.76 -2.05 7.67
N ASP A 260 22.73 -2.42 8.46
CA ASP A 260 23.89 -3.25 8.13
C ASP A 260 23.85 -4.63 8.81
N SER A 261 22.67 -5.03 9.29
CA SER A 261 22.47 -6.34 9.93
C SER A 261 22.82 -7.52 9.04
N ASN A 262 22.66 -7.35 7.72
CA ASN A 262 23.28 -8.19 6.72
C ASN A 262 24.43 -7.43 6.08
N PRO A 263 25.71 -7.78 6.38
CA PRO A 263 26.85 -7.02 5.90
C PRO A 263 27.04 -7.05 4.37
N THR A 264 26.38 -7.99 3.67
CA THR A 264 26.42 -8.09 2.21
C THR A 264 25.27 -7.34 1.52
N ASN A 265 24.28 -6.86 2.28
CA ASN A 265 23.10 -6.17 1.75
C ASN A 265 22.66 -5.07 2.72
N ILE A 266 23.19 -3.89 2.53
CA ILE A 266 23.04 -2.73 3.40
C ILE A 266 21.94 -1.82 2.85
N THR A 267 21.06 -1.33 3.70
CA THR A 267 19.98 -0.45 3.30
C THR A 267 19.92 0.82 4.14
N GLN A 268 19.56 1.94 3.53
CA GLN A 268 19.42 3.24 4.20
C GLN A 268 18.31 4.07 3.55
N GLY A 269 17.49 4.74 4.35
CA GLY A 269 16.56 5.74 3.84
C GLY A 269 17.26 7.05 3.48
N ASN A 270 16.50 7.97 2.86
CA ASN A 270 17.05 9.26 2.41
C ASN A 270 16.17 10.42 2.91
N PRO A 271 16.62 11.21 3.89
CA PRO A 271 15.86 12.34 4.44
C PRO A 271 15.66 13.50 3.43
N ASN A 272 16.43 13.53 2.34
CA ASN A 272 16.41 14.60 1.35
C ASN A 272 15.36 14.41 0.25
N LEU A 273 14.49 13.40 0.36
CA LEU A 273 13.46 13.14 -0.63
C LEU A 273 12.41 14.26 -0.68
N ASP A 274 12.01 14.61 -1.90
CA ASP A 274 10.88 15.50 -2.19
C ASP A 274 9.60 14.72 -2.42
N SER A 275 8.45 15.40 -2.30
CA SER A 275 7.15 14.84 -2.65
C SER A 275 7.06 14.53 -4.15
N GLU A 276 6.48 13.40 -4.49
CA GLU A 276 6.15 13.06 -5.88
C GLU A 276 4.92 13.82 -6.35
N LYS A 277 4.94 14.26 -7.60
CA LYS A 277 3.80 14.89 -8.28
C LYS A 277 3.38 14.04 -9.46
N SER A 278 2.28 13.33 -9.29
CA SER A 278 1.75 12.43 -10.30
C SER A 278 0.55 13.04 -11.01
N HIS A 279 0.61 13.10 -12.32
CA HIS A 279 -0.46 13.56 -13.20
C HIS A 279 -1.19 12.36 -13.78
N ALA A 280 -2.52 12.38 -13.74
CA ALA A 280 -3.32 11.29 -14.25
C ALA A 280 -4.50 11.77 -15.10
N PHE A 281 -4.67 11.15 -16.26
CA PHE A 281 -5.83 11.26 -17.13
C PHE A 281 -6.61 9.96 -17.06
N ASN A 282 -7.92 10.06 -16.92
CA ASN A 282 -8.78 8.90 -16.78
C ASN A 282 -10.02 9.05 -17.65
N LEU A 283 -10.23 8.11 -18.58
CA LEU A 283 -11.44 7.97 -19.37
C LEU A 283 -12.21 6.77 -18.85
N SER A 284 -13.41 6.99 -18.33
CA SER A 284 -14.23 5.93 -17.77
C SER A 284 -15.60 5.85 -18.46
N TYR A 285 -16.03 4.63 -18.75
CA TYR A 285 -17.37 4.30 -19.21
C TYR A 285 -18.03 3.40 -18.20
N SER A 286 -19.25 3.73 -17.81
CA SER A 286 -20.05 2.91 -16.92
C SER A 286 -21.43 2.68 -17.51
N ASN A 287 -21.95 1.44 -17.37
CA ASN A 287 -23.31 1.07 -17.72
C ASN A 287 -23.85 0.14 -16.64
N PHE A 288 -24.99 0.51 -16.04
CA PHE A 288 -25.60 -0.21 -14.93
C PHE A 288 -27.03 -0.59 -15.30
N THR A 289 -27.23 -1.87 -15.57
CA THR A 289 -28.55 -2.47 -15.79
C THR A 289 -28.83 -3.56 -14.76
N GLN A 290 -30.04 -4.03 -14.64
CA GLN A 290 -30.37 -5.13 -13.74
C GLN A 290 -29.64 -6.43 -14.10
N LYS A 291 -29.41 -6.68 -15.40
CA LYS A 291 -28.81 -7.91 -15.90
C LYS A 291 -27.30 -7.82 -16.08
N PHE A 292 -26.80 -6.66 -16.47
CA PHE A 292 -25.40 -6.51 -16.86
C PHE A 292 -24.84 -5.14 -16.42
N ASN A 293 -23.82 -5.17 -15.60
CA ASN A 293 -23.15 -3.97 -15.13
C ASN A 293 -21.69 -4.00 -15.61
N VAL A 294 -21.26 -2.91 -16.22
CA VAL A 294 -19.92 -2.75 -16.76
C VAL A 294 -19.35 -1.42 -16.29
N ASN A 295 -18.10 -1.44 -15.88
CA ASN A 295 -17.30 -0.25 -15.67
C ASN A 295 -15.92 -0.48 -16.34
N LEU A 296 -15.62 0.32 -17.35
CA LEU A 296 -14.33 0.31 -18.05
C LEU A 296 -13.62 1.61 -17.78
N SER A 297 -12.31 1.55 -17.52
CA SER A 297 -11.50 2.75 -17.30
C SER A 297 -10.15 2.60 -17.99
N LEU A 298 -9.81 3.56 -18.82
CA LEU A 298 -8.48 3.75 -19.39
C LEU A 298 -7.80 4.90 -18.64
N ARG A 299 -6.64 4.65 -18.09
CA ARG A 299 -5.87 5.62 -17.34
C ARG A 299 -4.46 5.73 -17.91
N TYR A 300 -4.02 6.97 -18.11
CA TYR A 300 -2.62 7.29 -18.34
C TYR A 300 -2.13 8.19 -17.21
N SER A 301 -0.99 7.84 -16.62
CA SER A 301 -0.37 8.67 -15.57
C SER A 301 1.13 8.76 -15.75
N PHE A 302 1.71 9.89 -15.31
CA PHE A 302 3.15 10.08 -15.31
C PHE A 302 3.58 10.87 -14.06
N THR A 303 4.79 10.56 -13.62
CA THR A 303 5.49 11.21 -12.51
C THR A 303 6.91 11.48 -12.96
N ASN A 304 7.40 12.74 -12.82
CA ASN A 304 8.73 13.12 -13.30
C ASN A 304 9.83 13.03 -12.23
N ASN A 305 9.45 12.90 -10.95
CA ASN A 305 10.33 12.81 -9.79
C ASN A 305 9.90 11.69 -8.85
N SER A 306 9.58 10.51 -9.41
CA SER A 306 9.20 9.37 -8.60
C SER A 306 10.33 8.98 -7.64
N ILE A 307 9.93 8.57 -6.44
CA ILE A 307 10.83 8.02 -5.44
C ILE A 307 11.02 6.55 -5.79
N GLU A 308 12.23 6.19 -6.20
CA GLU A 308 12.58 4.82 -6.56
C GLU A 308 13.69 4.31 -5.63
N GLN A 309 13.65 3.02 -5.33
CA GLN A 309 14.75 2.34 -4.69
C GLN A 309 15.86 2.11 -5.72
N ILE A 310 17.07 2.46 -5.35
CA ILE A 310 18.27 2.22 -6.14
C ILE A 310 19.17 1.30 -5.33
N SER A 311 19.62 0.25 -5.98
CA SER A 311 20.57 -0.71 -5.43
C SER A 311 21.80 -0.76 -6.35
N GLU A 312 22.96 -0.62 -5.75
CA GLU A 312 24.25 -0.59 -6.44
C GLU A 312 25.26 -1.42 -5.66
N MET A 313 26.22 -2.03 -6.37
CA MET A 313 27.38 -2.62 -5.74
C MET A 313 28.39 -1.50 -5.49
N VAL A 314 28.71 -1.30 -4.22
CA VAL A 314 29.69 -0.29 -3.79
C VAL A 314 30.66 -0.90 -2.79
N PRO A 315 31.94 -0.44 -2.77
CA PRO A 315 32.85 -0.80 -1.68
C PRO A 315 32.25 -0.39 -0.34
N ASP A 316 32.29 -1.26 0.65
CA ASP A 316 31.74 -0.97 1.98
C ASP A 316 32.42 0.25 2.65
N THR A 317 33.64 0.58 2.22
CA THR A 317 34.39 1.78 2.64
C THR A 317 33.76 3.09 2.16
N GLU A 318 32.90 3.07 1.16
CA GLU A 318 32.21 4.25 0.63
C GLU A 318 30.86 4.52 1.32
N ILE A 319 30.41 3.60 2.18
CA ILE A 319 29.14 3.72 2.89
C ILE A 319 29.34 4.52 4.17
N GLU A 320 28.82 5.74 4.21
CA GLU A 320 28.91 6.61 5.36
C GLU A 320 28.17 6.03 6.57
N GLY A 321 28.85 6.00 7.72
CA GLY A 321 28.26 5.50 8.97
C GLY A 321 28.48 4.02 9.25
N LEU A 322 29.08 3.27 8.32
CA LEU A 322 29.48 1.89 8.56
C LEU A 322 30.72 1.85 9.48
N LYS A 323 30.62 1.11 10.60
CA LYS A 323 31.68 1.08 11.62
C LYS A 323 32.86 0.19 11.22
N GLU A 324 32.56 -0.96 10.62
CA GLU A 324 33.56 -1.95 10.22
C GLU A 324 33.50 -2.15 8.72
N THR A 325 34.62 -1.91 8.05
CA THR A 325 34.75 -2.02 6.60
C THR A 325 35.79 -3.06 6.22
N THR A 326 35.65 -3.68 5.08
CA THR A 326 36.54 -4.73 4.55
C THR A 326 37.11 -4.38 3.19
N GLY A 327 36.64 -3.31 2.54
CA GLY A 327 36.96 -2.97 1.17
C GLY A 327 36.28 -3.88 0.14
N LYS A 328 35.33 -4.72 0.55
CA LYS A 328 34.56 -5.56 -0.36
C LYS A 328 33.36 -4.78 -0.94
N GLU A 329 33.00 -5.13 -2.17
CA GLU A 329 31.76 -4.64 -2.76
C GLU A 329 30.56 -5.32 -2.10
N VAL A 330 29.62 -4.51 -1.65
CA VAL A 330 28.36 -4.93 -1.02
C VAL A 330 27.19 -4.31 -1.75
N LEU A 331 26.03 -4.94 -1.68
CA LEU A 331 24.80 -4.38 -2.22
C LEU A 331 24.30 -3.27 -1.28
N TYR A 332 24.34 -2.03 -1.74
CA TYR A 332 23.81 -0.88 -1.03
C TYR A 332 22.53 -0.39 -1.68
N SER A 333 21.47 -0.23 -0.90
CA SER A 333 20.16 0.19 -1.38
C SER A 333 19.68 1.44 -0.64
N THR A 334 19.26 2.45 -1.39
CA THR A 334 18.68 3.69 -0.86
C THR A 334 17.52 4.18 -1.75
N TYR A 335 16.92 5.31 -1.40
CA TYR A 335 15.82 5.92 -2.15
C TYR A 335 16.22 7.28 -2.71
N GLN A 336 15.78 7.57 -3.93
CA GLN A 336 16.07 8.84 -4.60
C GLN A 336 14.89 9.31 -5.45
N ASN A 337 14.74 10.63 -5.59
CA ASN A 337 13.80 11.27 -6.53
C ASN A 337 14.42 11.34 -7.93
N ILE A 338 14.64 10.22 -8.56
CA ILE A 338 15.35 10.16 -9.84
C ILE A 338 14.50 9.61 -10.97
N GLY A 339 13.30 9.13 -10.63
CA GLY A 339 12.50 8.38 -11.57
C GLY A 339 11.61 9.25 -12.44
N LYS A 340 11.48 8.82 -13.70
CA LYS A 340 10.34 9.16 -14.55
C LYS A 340 9.51 7.90 -14.69
N THR A 341 8.28 7.92 -14.21
CA THR A 341 7.38 6.80 -14.42
C THR A 341 6.24 7.21 -15.33
N LYS A 342 5.89 6.31 -16.25
CA LYS A 342 4.71 6.45 -17.13
C LYS A 342 3.94 5.15 -17.05
N ASN A 343 2.65 5.26 -16.77
CA ASN A 343 1.78 4.10 -16.65
C ASN A 343 0.58 4.27 -17.59
N ALA A 344 0.30 3.24 -18.38
CA ALA A 344 -0.92 3.14 -19.16
C ALA A 344 -1.69 1.92 -18.69
N SER A 345 -2.88 2.11 -18.15
CA SER A 345 -3.66 1.02 -17.57
C SER A 345 -5.08 0.97 -18.10
N LEU A 346 -5.56 -0.24 -18.31
CA LEU A 346 -6.94 -0.55 -18.62
C LEU A 346 -7.53 -1.38 -17.48
N SER A 347 -8.63 -0.92 -16.90
CA SER A 347 -9.38 -1.68 -15.92
C SER A 347 -10.79 -1.96 -16.42
N GLY A 348 -11.30 -3.14 -16.13
CA GLY A 348 -12.64 -3.57 -16.48
C GLY A 348 -13.30 -4.32 -15.34
N TYR A 349 -14.44 -3.81 -14.86
CA TYR A 349 -15.33 -4.53 -13.97
C TYR A 349 -16.58 -4.95 -14.73
N ILE A 350 -16.91 -6.22 -14.65
CA ILE A 350 -18.10 -6.82 -15.25
C ILE A 350 -18.86 -7.58 -14.17
N ASN A 351 -20.16 -7.37 -14.08
CA ASN A 351 -21.03 -8.19 -13.28
C ASN A 351 -22.25 -8.56 -14.12
N TRP A 352 -22.42 -9.85 -14.34
CA TRP A 352 -23.46 -10.42 -15.16
C TRP A 352 -24.37 -11.34 -14.34
N ASN A 353 -25.63 -10.98 -14.20
CA ASN A 353 -26.66 -11.83 -13.67
C ASN A 353 -27.18 -12.71 -14.82
N ALA A 354 -26.48 -13.83 -15.09
CA ALA A 354 -26.78 -14.73 -16.21
C ALA A 354 -28.20 -15.31 -16.10
N THR A 355 -28.60 -15.62 -14.87
CA THR A 355 -30.00 -15.96 -14.49
C THR A 355 -30.36 -15.24 -13.20
N SER A 356 -31.60 -15.42 -12.72
CA SER A 356 -32.02 -14.92 -11.39
C SER A 356 -31.18 -15.52 -10.24
N ASN A 357 -30.57 -16.66 -10.47
CA ASN A 357 -29.84 -17.44 -9.46
C ASN A 357 -28.32 -17.54 -9.70
N THR A 358 -27.87 -17.13 -10.90
CA THR A 358 -26.46 -17.23 -11.32
C THR A 358 -25.88 -15.85 -11.53
N ARG A 359 -24.83 -15.53 -10.83
CA ARG A 359 -24.05 -14.31 -10.96
C ARG A 359 -22.61 -14.63 -11.30
N ILE A 360 -22.06 -13.97 -12.33
CA ILE A 360 -20.66 -14.05 -12.73
C ILE A 360 -20.10 -12.63 -12.65
N TYR A 361 -18.92 -12.49 -12.10
CA TYR A 361 -18.24 -11.20 -12.02
C TYR A 361 -16.76 -11.36 -12.27
N ALA A 362 -16.18 -10.33 -12.85
CA ALA A 362 -14.75 -10.22 -13.10
C ALA A 362 -14.28 -8.78 -12.93
N ASN A 363 -13.11 -8.61 -12.37
CA ASN A 363 -12.35 -7.37 -12.37
C ASN A 363 -10.98 -7.68 -12.96
N ILE A 364 -10.64 -7.02 -14.06
CA ILE A 364 -9.38 -7.21 -14.79
C ILE A 364 -8.69 -5.85 -14.83
N TYR A 365 -7.43 -5.83 -14.49
CA TYR A 365 -6.57 -4.66 -14.56
C TYR A 365 -5.28 -5.03 -15.26
N GLY A 366 -5.01 -4.37 -16.38
CA GLY A 366 -3.74 -4.46 -17.09
C GLY A 366 -3.02 -3.12 -17.02
N ASN A 367 -1.76 -3.12 -16.69
CA ASN A 367 -0.93 -1.93 -16.62
C ASN A 367 0.37 -2.15 -17.36
N TYR A 368 0.69 -1.26 -18.29
CA TYR A 368 2.03 -1.12 -18.83
C TYR A 368 2.75 -0.01 -18.09
N SER A 369 3.88 -0.35 -17.48
CA SER A 369 4.74 0.58 -16.77
C SER A 369 6.03 0.79 -17.55
N TYR A 370 6.44 2.05 -17.71
CA TYR A 370 7.76 2.47 -18.15
C TYR A 370 8.41 3.27 -17.03
N MET A 371 9.62 2.89 -16.66
CA MET A 371 10.40 3.52 -15.61
C MET A 371 11.78 3.90 -16.15
N GLU A 372 12.22 5.10 -15.81
CA GLU A 372 13.55 5.62 -16.14
C GLU A 372 14.14 6.28 -14.90
N GLY A 373 15.26 5.78 -14.43
CA GLY A 373 16.02 6.30 -13.29
C GLY A 373 17.25 7.07 -13.72
N ALA A 374 18.08 7.47 -12.73
CA ALA A 374 19.40 8.02 -12.99
C ALA A 374 20.31 6.97 -13.62
N ASN A 375 21.46 7.41 -14.12
CA ASN A 375 22.50 6.54 -14.68
C ASN A 375 22.05 5.65 -15.85
N GLY A 376 20.96 6.05 -16.54
CA GLY A 376 20.46 5.31 -17.69
C GLY A 376 19.68 4.04 -17.37
N LEU A 377 19.39 3.77 -16.10
CA LEU A 377 18.55 2.65 -15.70
C LEU A 377 17.16 2.80 -16.31
N LYS A 378 16.69 1.75 -16.97
CA LYS A 378 15.36 1.71 -17.60
C LYS A 378 14.77 0.33 -17.46
N ASN A 379 13.49 0.27 -17.15
CA ASN A 379 12.74 -0.97 -17.19
C ASN A 379 11.29 -0.69 -17.61
N ASP A 380 10.69 -1.65 -18.30
CA ASP A 380 9.31 -1.58 -18.70
C ASP A 380 8.65 -2.96 -18.76
N GLY A 381 7.35 -2.98 -18.76
CA GLY A 381 6.61 -4.22 -18.92
C GLY A 381 5.17 -4.14 -18.49
N TRP A 382 4.48 -5.25 -18.71
CA TRP A 382 3.08 -5.43 -18.37
C TRP A 382 2.93 -6.09 -17.00
N ASN A 383 2.00 -5.58 -16.24
CA ASN A 383 1.44 -6.23 -15.06
C ASN A 383 -0.06 -6.46 -15.28
N LEU A 384 -0.49 -7.70 -15.13
CA LEU A 384 -1.89 -8.09 -15.21
C LEU A 384 -2.37 -8.57 -13.84
N PHE A 385 -3.51 -8.07 -13.43
CA PHE A 385 -4.23 -8.48 -12.24
C PHE A 385 -5.64 -8.90 -12.66
N ALA A 386 -6.09 -10.04 -12.22
CA ALA A 386 -7.44 -10.51 -12.49
C ALA A 386 -8.06 -11.11 -11.23
N TYR A 387 -9.25 -10.66 -10.89
CA TYR A 387 -10.10 -11.24 -9.84
C TYR A 387 -11.47 -11.53 -10.43
N GLY A 388 -11.99 -12.72 -10.22
CA GLY A 388 -13.30 -13.07 -10.72
C GLY A 388 -13.94 -14.21 -9.94
N GLY A 389 -15.21 -14.45 -10.25
CA GLY A 389 -15.92 -15.54 -9.61
C GLY A 389 -17.29 -15.78 -10.19
N ALA A 390 -17.84 -16.89 -9.79
CA ALA A 390 -19.20 -17.30 -10.07
C ALA A 390 -19.93 -17.62 -8.77
N GLN A 391 -21.18 -17.22 -8.70
CA GLN A 391 -22.04 -17.48 -7.57
C GLN A 391 -23.33 -18.12 -8.07
N GLN A 392 -23.69 -19.27 -7.51
CA GLN A 392 -24.92 -19.97 -7.78
C GLN A 392 -25.77 -20.04 -6.52
N THR A 393 -26.99 -19.53 -6.59
CA THR A 393 -28.01 -19.72 -5.56
C THR A 393 -28.83 -20.93 -5.91
N LEU A 394 -29.00 -21.83 -4.97
CA LEU A 394 -29.76 -23.06 -5.09
C LEU A 394 -31.04 -22.98 -4.23
N PRO A 395 -32.04 -23.87 -4.43
CA PRO A 395 -33.18 -23.95 -3.54
C PRO A 395 -32.83 -24.04 -2.07
N HIS A 396 -33.74 -23.63 -1.21
CA HIS A 396 -33.61 -23.64 0.26
C HIS A 396 -32.43 -22.80 0.78
N ASP A 397 -32.14 -21.64 0.13
CA ASP A 397 -31.11 -20.66 0.55
C ASP A 397 -29.69 -21.20 0.65
N TRP A 398 -29.37 -22.20 -0.17
CA TRP A 398 -27.99 -22.59 -0.41
C TRP A 398 -27.33 -21.64 -1.42
N ARG A 399 -26.03 -21.33 -1.22
CA ARG A 399 -25.23 -20.53 -2.14
C ARG A 399 -23.84 -21.12 -2.25
N ILE A 400 -23.42 -21.40 -3.47
CA ILE A 400 -22.07 -21.82 -3.80
C ILE A 400 -21.36 -20.67 -4.49
N SER A 401 -20.13 -20.36 -4.10
CA SER A 401 -19.32 -19.31 -4.73
C SER A 401 -17.91 -19.84 -5.01
N LEU A 402 -17.48 -19.64 -6.24
CA LEU A 402 -16.10 -19.86 -6.70
C LEU A 402 -15.46 -18.51 -6.91
N ASN A 403 -14.25 -18.32 -6.38
CA ASN A 403 -13.43 -17.13 -6.57
C ASN A 403 -12.06 -17.51 -7.10
N VAL A 404 -11.54 -16.73 -8.02
CA VAL A 404 -10.18 -16.87 -8.54
C VAL A 404 -9.51 -15.50 -8.54
N PHE A 405 -8.23 -15.49 -8.24
CA PHE A 405 -7.42 -14.29 -8.23
C PHE A 405 -6.05 -14.64 -8.84
N GLY A 406 -5.54 -13.79 -9.72
CA GLY A 406 -4.23 -13.95 -10.34
C GLY A 406 -3.55 -12.63 -10.56
N GLN A 407 -2.23 -12.64 -10.46
CA GLN A 407 -1.37 -11.51 -10.74
C GLN A 407 -0.08 -11.99 -11.41
N THR A 408 0.30 -11.31 -12.49
CA THR A 408 1.63 -11.49 -13.10
C THR A 408 2.69 -10.73 -12.29
N PRO A 409 3.99 -10.99 -12.49
CA PRO A 409 5.05 -10.20 -11.84
C PRO A 409 4.86 -8.71 -12.07
N TRP A 410 5.05 -7.91 -11.03
CA TRP A 410 5.09 -6.45 -11.18
C TRP A 410 6.49 -6.00 -11.61
N VAL A 411 6.54 -4.95 -12.40
CA VAL A 411 7.78 -4.36 -12.89
C VAL A 411 8.30 -3.35 -11.87
N MET A 412 9.59 -3.43 -11.56
CA MET A 412 10.33 -2.46 -10.74
C MET A 412 11.43 -1.85 -11.60
N LEU A 413 12.01 -0.71 -11.20
CA LEU A 413 13.09 -0.08 -11.96
C LEU A 413 14.28 -1.05 -12.18
N GLN A 414 14.63 -1.81 -11.18
CA GLN A 414 15.72 -2.79 -11.20
C GLN A 414 15.20 -4.21 -10.96
N GLY A 415 14.33 -4.72 -11.83
CA GLY A 415 13.92 -6.13 -11.76
C GLY A 415 12.43 -6.37 -11.83
N LYS A 416 12.02 -7.52 -11.29
CA LYS A 416 10.63 -7.99 -11.31
C LYS A 416 10.27 -8.63 -9.98
N GLY A 417 9.04 -8.36 -9.54
CA GLY A 417 8.43 -9.04 -8.41
C GLY A 417 7.86 -10.39 -8.79
N SER A 418 7.10 -10.99 -7.89
CA SER A 418 6.54 -12.33 -8.07
C SER A 418 5.15 -12.33 -8.69
N SER A 419 4.82 -13.42 -9.36
CA SER A 419 3.44 -13.74 -9.73
C SER A 419 2.76 -14.54 -8.64
N TYR A 420 1.44 -14.49 -8.58
CA TYR A 420 0.70 -15.42 -7.77
C TYR A 420 -0.71 -15.71 -8.28
N PHE A 421 -1.25 -16.85 -7.86
CA PHE A 421 -2.58 -17.29 -8.22
C PHE A 421 -3.25 -17.93 -7.00
N ASP A 422 -4.43 -17.42 -6.64
CA ASP A 422 -5.26 -17.92 -5.54
C ASP A 422 -6.64 -18.35 -6.09
N TYR A 423 -7.22 -19.36 -5.48
CA TYR A 423 -8.59 -19.79 -5.76
C TYR A 423 -9.28 -20.25 -4.48
N GLY A 424 -10.60 -20.12 -4.46
CA GLY A 424 -11.39 -20.50 -3.29
C GLY A 424 -12.80 -20.90 -3.66
N LEU A 425 -13.32 -21.84 -2.91
CA LEU A 425 -14.70 -22.32 -2.94
C LEU A 425 -15.36 -22.01 -1.61
N SER A 426 -16.58 -21.50 -1.63
CA SER A 426 -17.39 -21.37 -0.42
C SER A 426 -18.79 -21.89 -0.63
N VAL A 427 -19.33 -22.50 0.41
CA VAL A 427 -20.70 -22.98 0.49
C VAL A 427 -21.36 -22.32 1.69
N ASN A 428 -22.48 -21.66 1.44
CA ASN A 428 -23.22 -20.94 2.46
C ASN A 428 -24.63 -21.49 2.54
N LYS A 429 -25.16 -21.63 3.75
CA LYS A 429 -26.55 -22.00 4.04
C LYS A 429 -27.16 -20.97 4.97
N SER A 430 -28.28 -20.38 4.56
CA SER A 430 -29.02 -19.45 5.40
C SER A 430 -30.27 -20.10 5.99
N PHE A 431 -30.62 -19.68 7.22
CA PHE A 431 -31.76 -20.15 8.01
C PHE A 431 -32.49 -18.94 8.61
N PHE A 432 -33.73 -19.16 9.07
CA PHE A 432 -34.54 -18.16 9.77
C PHE A 432 -34.69 -16.86 9.00
N ASP A 433 -35.21 -16.92 7.79
CA ASP A 433 -35.35 -15.77 6.88
C ASP A 433 -34.00 -15.02 6.68
N LYS A 434 -32.94 -15.78 6.50
CA LYS A 434 -31.55 -15.29 6.29
C LYS A 434 -30.97 -14.55 7.50
N ARG A 435 -31.50 -14.79 8.71
CA ARG A 435 -30.87 -14.26 9.95
C ARG A 435 -29.65 -15.02 10.38
N LEU A 436 -29.64 -16.33 10.24
CA LEU A 436 -28.46 -17.17 10.52
C LEU A 436 -27.86 -17.64 9.20
N THR A 437 -26.56 -17.43 9.00
CA THR A 437 -25.80 -17.98 7.86
C THR A 437 -24.63 -18.78 8.37
N LEU A 438 -24.57 -20.04 7.95
CA LEU A 438 -23.42 -20.92 8.12
C LEU A 438 -22.62 -20.93 6.81
N SER A 439 -21.32 -20.73 6.90
CA SER A 439 -20.43 -20.71 5.75
C SER A 439 -19.25 -21.64 5.97
N ALA A 440 -18.97 -22.50 5.00
CA ALA A 440 -17.73 -23.29 4.94
C ALA A 440 -16.94 -22.81 3.72
N PHE A 441 -15.62 -22.65 3.87
CA PHE A 441 -14.77 -22.26 2.77
C PHE A 441 -13.45 -23.02 2.74
N ALA A 442 -12.92 -23.18 1.53
CA ALA A 442 -11.61 -23.73 1.27
C ALA A 442 -10.88 -22.85 0.24
N SER A 443 -9.64 -22.48 0.52
CA SER A 443 -8.79 -21.71 -0.39
C SER A 443 -7.49 -22.49 -0.65
N ASN A 444 -7.02 -22.46 -1.89
CA ASN A 444 -5.80 -23.11 -2.35
C ASN A 444 -5.69 -24.59 -1.91
N PHE A 445 -6.83 -25.30 -1.99
CA PHE A 445 -6.95 -26.65 -1.42
C PHE A 445 -6.16 -27.71 -2.20
N PHE A 446 -5.69 -27.44 -3.43
CA PHE A 446 -4.82 -28.34 -4.19
C PHE A 446 -3.32 -28.11 -3.94
N LYS A 447 -2.91 -26.90 -3.55
CA LYS A 447 -1.49 -26.55 -3.35
C LYS A 447 -1.31 -25.84 -2.01
N LYS A 448 -0.62 -26.49 -1.08
CA LYS A 448 -0.38 -25.95 0.27
C LYS A 448 0.55 -24.73 0.27
N TYR A 449 1.61 -24.80 -0.51
CA TYR A 449 2.65 -23.78 -0.54
C TYR A 449 2.64 -23.02 -1.85
N MET A 450 3.00 -21.76 -1.76
CA MET A 450 3.25 -20.89 -2.89
C MET A 450 4.70 -20.42 -2.84
N ASP A 451 5.34 -20.44 -3.99
CA ASP A 451 6.68 -19.93 -4.18
C ASP A 451 6.61 -18.45 -4.60
N ASN A 452 7.49 -17.64 -4.05
CA ASN A 452 7.61 -16.21 -4.35
C ASN A 452 9.06 -15.94 -4.72
N THR A 453 9.30 -15.56 -5.97
CA THR A 453 10.63 -15.27 -6.50
C THR A 453 10.69 -13.81 -6.91
N ASN A 454 11.66 -13.07 -6.39
CA ASN A 454 11.94 -11.70 -6.79
C ASN A 454 13.35 -11.64 -7.37
N THR A 455 13.48 -10.93 -8.47
CA THR A 455 14.77 -10.69 -9.12
C THR A 455 15.11 -9.21 -9.03
N LEU A 456 16.32 -8.89 -8.60
CA LEU A 456 16.89 -7.56 -8.60
C LEU A 456 18.12 -7.57 -9.51
N GLU A 457 18.15 -6.65 -10.47
CA GLU A 457 19.20 -6.57 -11.49
C GLU A 457 19.77 -5.15 -11.52
N GLY A 458 21.08 -5.03 -11.56
CA GLY A 458 21.78 -3.76 -11.65
C GLY A 458 23.10 -3.88 -12.40
N VAL A 459 23.83 -2.78 -12.47
CA VAL A 459 25.15 -2.79 -13.09
C VAL A 459 26.09 -3.65 -12.24
N GLY A 460 26.59 -4.74 -12.83
CA GLY A 460 27.53 -5.62 -12.17
C GLY A 460 26.94 -6.65 -11.21
N PHE A 461 25.62 -6.74 -11.04
CA PHE A 461 25.01 -7.74 -10.17
C PHE A 461 23.62 -8.21 -10.63
N THR A 462 23.27 -9.42 -10.23
CA THR A 462 21.91 -9.96 -10.23
C THR A 462 21.68 -10.68 -8.92
N GLN A 463 20.56 -10.38 -8.25
CA GLN A 463 20.12 -11.07 -7.04
C GLN A 463 18.77 -11.73 -7.28
N GLU A 464 18.67 -13.01 -6.97
CA GLU A 464 17.41 -13.74 -6.95
C GLU A 464 17.07 -14.13 -5.51
N SER A 465 15.88 -13.73 -5.05
CA SER A 465 15.35 -14.08 -3.73
C SER A 465 14.15 -14.97 -3.90
N TRP A 466 14.18 -16.13 -3.27
CA TRP A 466 13.12 -17.11 -3.33
C TRP A 466 12.56 -17.40 -1.94
N SER A 467 11.24 -17.35 -1.79
CA SER A 467 10.56 -17.65 -0.54
C SER A 467 9.35 -18.56 -0.77
N LYS A 468 9.02 -19.36 0.22
CA LYS A 468 7.92 -20.31 0.20
C LYS A 468 7.04 -20.14 1.41
N TYR A 469 5.73 -19.96 1.20
CA TYR A 469 4.79 -19.74 2.29
C TYR A 469 3.48 -20.50 2.09
N SER A 470 2.80 -20.82 3.19
CA SER A 470 1.54 -21.56 3.17
C SER A 470 0.37 -20.64 2.83
N ARG A 471 -0.43 -21.04 1.84
CA ARG A 471 -1.65 -20.32 1.42
C ARG A 471 -2.93 -21.14 1.56
N GLN A 472 -2.81 -22.41 1.87
CA GLN A 472 -3.98 -23.28 2.05
C GLN A 472 -4.75 -22.89 3.30
N ARG A 473 -6.05 -22.69 3.16
CA ARG A 473 -6.93 -22.31 4.26
C ARG A 473 -8.26 -23.04 4.16
N PHE A 474 -8.74 -23.51 5.30
CA PHE A 474 -10.07 -24.06 5.49
C PHE A 474 -10.72 -23.36 6.68
N GLY A 475 -12.00 -23.08 6.59
CA GLY A 475 -12.67 -22.44 7.70
C GLY A 475 -14.19 -22.59 7.65
N ILE A 476 -14.78 -22.40 8.82
CA ILE A 476 -16.22 -22.33 9.03
C ILE A 476 -16.51 -20.99 9.70
N SER A 477 -17.55 -20.30 9.25
CA SER A 477 -18.04 -19.11 9.91
C SER A 477 -19.54 -19.18 10.14
N VAL A 478 -19.94 -18.61 11.26
CA VAL A 478 -21.34 -18.48 11.67
C VAL A 478 -21.64 -17.00 11.78
N SER A 479 -22.66 -16.53 11.06
CA SER A 479 -23.12 -15.15 11.11
C SER A 479 -24.59 -15.11 11.51
N TYR A 480 -24.90 -14.34 12.56
CA TYR A 480 -26.27 -14.14 13.00
C TYR A 480 -26.62 -12.65 13.00
N ARG A 481 -27.69 -12.27 12.31
CA ARG A 481 -28.16 -10.89 12.22
C ARG A 481 -29.23 -10.65 13.27
N ILE A 482 -28.91 -9.77 14.23
CA ILE A 482 -29.83 -9.37 15.30
C ILE A 482 -30.52 -8.06 14.87
N GLY A 483 -31.86 -8.06 14.82
CA GLY A 483 -32.65 -6.89 14.48
C GLY A 483 -32.66 -6.52 13.00
N GLU A 484 -33.53 -5.58 12.66
CA GLU A 484 -33.65 -4.95 11.33
C GLU A 484 -33.71 -3.44 11.49
N LEU A 485 -32.82 -2.74 10.79
CA LEU A 485 -32.93 -1.28 10.72
C LEU A 485 -34.02 -0.92 9.70
N LYS A 486 -35.22 -0.58 10.18
CA LYS A 486 -36.36 -0.21 9.34
C LYS A 486 -36.31 1.23 8.82
N ALA A 487 -35.38 2.05 9.34
CA ALA A 487 -35.21 3.44 8.93
C ALA A 487 -33.98 3.63 8.07
N SER A 488 -34.08 4.38 6.98
CA SER A 488 -32.91 4.83 6.24
C SER A 488 -32.16 5.90 7.05
N VAL A 489 -30.93 5.60 7.44
CA VAL A 489 -30.07 6.58 8.10
C VAL A 489 -29.51 7.53 7.05
N LYS A 490 -29.88 8.81 7.11
CA LYS A 490 -29.23 9.85 6.29
C LYS A 490 -27.81 10.07 6.85
N LYS A 491 -26.79 9.80 6.04
CA LYS A 491 -25.40 10.11 6.33
C LYS A 491 -25.05 11.50 5.77
N ALA A 492 -24.03 12.15 6.35
CA ALA A 492 -23.47 13.35 5.76
C ALA A 492 -22.99 13.08 4.32
N ALA A 493 -23.19 14.06 3.45
CA ALA A 493 -22.90 13.90 2.02
C ALA A 493 -21.38 13.77 1.71
N ARG A 494 -20.52 14.07 2.66
CA ARG A 494 -19.06 14.00 2.54
C ARG A 494 -18.46 13.28 3.71
N SER A 495 -17.42 12.49 3.45
CA SER A 495 -16.57 11.86 4.44
C SER A 495 -15.11 12.28 4.24
N ILE A 496 -14.36 12.37 5.34
CA ILE A 496 -12.93 12.66 5.30
C ILE A 496 -12.19 11.43 4.76
N SER A 497 -11.32 11.66 3.76
CA SER A 497 -10.36 10.69 3.24
C SER A 497 -8.97 11.35 3.14
N ASN A 498 -7.93 10.65 3.59
CA ASN A 498 -6.54 11.06 3.49
C ASN A 498 -5.77 9.93 2.80
N ASP A 499 -5.29 10.21 1.58
CA ASP A 499 -4.59 9.27 0.70
C ASP A 499 -3.28 9.87 0.14
N ASP A 500 -2.62 10.70 0.98
CA ASP A 500 -1.49 11.54 0.62
C ASP A 500 -0.12 10.97 1.01
N VAL A 501 -0.06 9.78 1.63
CA VAL A 501 1.19 9.15 2.03
C VAL A 501 1.53 7.98 1.13
N LYS A 502 2.75 7.98 0.59
CA LYS A 502 3.30 6.82 -0.11
C LYS A 502 3.65 5.74 0.92
N GLY A 503 3.02 4.57 0.81
CA GLY A 503 3.28 3.42 1.69
C GLY A 503 4.65 2.81 1.38
N GLY A 504 5.44 2.51 2.41
CA GLY A 504 6.64 1.70 2.28
C GLY A 504 6.28 0.22 2.08
N GLY A 505 6.81 -0.37 1.04
CA GLY A 505 6.58 -1.77 0.68
C GLY A 505 5.86 -1.90 -0.67
N GLY A 506 6.53 -2.48 -1.65
CA GLY A 506 6.09 -2.62 -3.04
C GLY A 506 4.77 -3.35 -3.25
N GLY A 507 3.70 -2.70 -2.89
CA GLY A 507 2.34 -3.10 -3.16
C GLY A 507 1.51 -1.87 -3.40
N ASN A 508 1.25 -1.55 -4.67
CA ASN A 508 0.19 -0.63 -5.02
C ASN A 508 -1.09 -1.09 -4.34
N SER A 509 -1.50 -0.42 -3.27
CA SER A 509 -2.86 -0.54 -2.76
C SER A 509 -3.80 -0.01 -3.84
N VAL A 510 -4.27 -0.91 -4.68
CA VAL A 510 -5.40 -0.65 -5.59
C VAL A 510 -6.63 -0.49 -4.70
N GLN A 511 -7.10 0.74 -4.51
CA GLN A 511 -8.47 1.03 -4.07
C GLN A 511 -9.41 0.98 -5.27
#